data_8ce272fe8cc20982ed99876a7e1254dc
#
_entry.id   8ce272fe8cc20982ed99876a7e1254dc
#
_cell.length_a   1.000
_cell.length_b   1.000
_cell.length_c   1.000
_cell.angle_alpha   90.00
_cell.angle_beta   90.00
_cell.angle_gamma   90.00
#
_symmetry.space_group_name_H-M   'P 1'
#
loop_
_entity.id
_entity.type
_entity.pdbx_description
1 polymer ?
#
loop_
_entity_poly.entity_id
_entity_poly.type
_entity_poly.pdbx_seq_one_letter_code
_entity_poly.pdbx_strand_id
1 'polypeptide(L)'
;MLNWLIIVGIIYIAILFYLSWRSRRIIKSNEDFMMAGSNIGLVLGFMTFAATLFSTFTLMGMPDFSRTHGIGAWIFLALSDAGMVFLIVWFGFHLRKLVGQKGFKGMSGLLQQCYHNKWAGYIYFLAVFIFLTPYVAIQIRGVAIFLEQAFPSALPAWGWSLLIVVVMLLYSEFGGLKAIIYADFLQGTMLLVVVWIIASTCLNYLGGWAEMFSKVELADKSLLSTPGPKGLLNAQFLIASFLAILMIPVTQPQLSTRLVIMKDAKTLRRMAVAVGTFAMLVIFPTIIIGFYGAILYPNASVPEFLGQVLLRDQPGMVAAAAIIGLLAAAMSTSDSQLFALGNELRGLLGHKGSDSLVPIRIAIISFAVAALLFSLFSSDQLVLLARISFAGTAMMAPLVILGILSKKPMGNFMIVMSGLGLAAFVLSEAGILPQMAGPFRMDLFLMIVLSASGFGNYWLKK
;
A
#
# COMPACT_ATOMS: atom_id res chain seq x y z
N MET A 1 -20.18 8.01 21.80
CA MET A 1 -18.96 7.85 21.02
C MET A 1 -17.71 8.32 21.75
N LEU A 2 -17.63 9.56 22.26
CA LEU A 2 -16.41 10.14 22.87
C LEU A 2 -15.81 9.28 24.02
N ASN A 3 -16.62 8.82 24.97
CA ASN A 3 -16.14 7.96 26.07
C ASN A 3 -15.51 6.66 25.54
N TRP A 4 -16.12 6.03 24.56
CA TRP A 4 -15.56 4.84 23.92
C TRP A 4 -14.27 5.12 23.17
N LEU A 5 -14.18 6.27 22.49
CA LEU A 5 -12.95 6.70 21.81
C LEU A 5 -11.78 6.88 22.78
N ILE A 6 -12.05 7.49 23.94
CA ILE A 6 -11.04 7.64 24.99
C ILE A 6 -10.58 6.27 25.51
N ILE A 7 -11.51 5.36 25.81
CA ILE A 7 -11.20 4.02 26.34
C ILE A 7 -10.38 3.22 25.31
N VAL A 8 -10.89 3.08 24.08
CA VAL A 8 -10.23 2.32 23.00
C VAL A 8 -8.88 2.97 22.66
N GLY A 9 -8.83 4.30 22.60
CA GLY A 9 -7.60 5.05 22.33
C GLY A 9 -6.53 4.85 23.40
N ILE A 10 -6.87 4.91 24.67
CA ILE A 10 -5.93 4.66 25.79
C ILE A 10 -5.40 3.22 25.71
N ILE A 11 -6.28 2.24 25.49
CA ILE A 11 -5.89 0.83 25.38
C ILE A 11 -4.93 0.67 24.19
N TYR A 12 -5.26 1.25 23.03
CA TYR A 12 -4.42 1.18 21.83
C TYR A 12 -3.03 1.79 22.05
N ILE A 13 -2.98 3.01 22.61
CA ILE A 13 -1.70 3.71 22.89
C ILE A 13 -0.88 2.94 23.91
N ALA A 14 -1.49 2.40 24.98
CA ALA A 14 -0.80 1.62 25.99
C ALA A 14 -0.16 0.35 25.41
N ILE A 15 -0.88 -0.36 24.53
CA ILE A 15 -0.34 -1.54 23.84
C ILE A 15 0.80 -1.14 22.89
N LEU A 16 0.64 -0.08 22.08
CA LEU A 16 1.69 0.40 21.20
C LEU A 16 2.95 0.81 21.95
N PHE A 17 2.79 1.54 23.06
CA PHE A 17 3.91 1.94 23.89
C PHE A 17 4.64 0.72 24.48
N TYR A 18 3.89 -0.26 25.00
CA TYR A 18 4.46 -1.50 25.50
C TYR A 18 5.24 -2.27 24.43
N LEU A 19 4.68 -2.41 23.23
CA LEU A 19 5.32 -3.10 22.10
C LEU A 19 6.58 -2.37 21.64
N SER A 20 6.53 -1.05 21.53
CA SER A 20 7.67 -0.22 21.16
C SER A 20 8.80 -0.29 22.21
N TRP A 21 8.46 -0.20 23.50
CA TRP A 21 9.43 -0.33 24.58
C TRP A 21 10.08 -1.72 24.63
N ARG A 22 9.29 -2.79 24.45
CA ARG A 22 9.81 -4.16 24.36
C ARG A 22 10.74 -4.35 23.17
N SER A 23 10.40 -3.75 22.02
CA SER A 23 11.21 -3.82 20.81
C SER A 23 12.59 -3.17 20.98
N ARG A 24 12.65 -1.99 21.61
CA ARG A 24 13.91 -1.28 21.85
C ARG A 24 14.93 -2.08 22.65
N ARG A 25 14.49 -2.88 23.62
CA ARG A 25 15.38 -3.70 24.44
C ARG A 25 16.10 -4.81 23.65
N ILE A 26 15.62 -5.14 22.45
CA ILE A 26 16.13 -6.25 21.64
C ILE A 26 17.05 -5.76 20.51
N ILE A 27 17.04 -4.47 20.18
CA ILE A 27 17.86 -3.86 19.15
C ILE A 27 19.28 -3.64 19.69
N LYS A 28 20.28 -4.31 19.12
CA LYS A 28 21.69 -4.24 19.54
C LYS A 28 22.59 -3.55 18.51
N SER A 29 22.15 -3.39 17.26
CA SER A 29 22.96 -2.83 16.16
C SER A 29 22.10 -2.00 15.20
N ASN A 30 22.76 -1.16 14.39
CA ASN A 30 22.11 -0.44 13.29
C ASN A 30 21.50 -1.40 12.25
N GLU A 31 22.07 -2.58 12.08
CA GLU A 31 21.52 -3.62 11.20
C GLU A 31 20.24 -4.23 11.79
N ASP A 32 20.22 -4.51 13.10
CA ASP A 32 18.99 -4.94 13.79
C ASP A 32 17.89 -3.89 13.70
N PHE A 33 18.26 -2.61 13.78
CA PHE A 33 17.31 -1.50 13.63
C PHE A 33 16.68 -1.46 12.25
N MET A 34 17.48 -1.68 11.19
CA MET A 34 17.03 -1.56 9.80
C MET A 34 16.42 -2.86 9.23
N MET A 35 16.85 -4.03 9.71
CA MET A 35 16.48 -5.33 9.16
C MET A 35 15.81 -6.26 10.19
N ALA A 36 15.47 -5.75 11.36
CA ALA A 36 14.81 -6.52 12.43
C ALA A 36 15.51 -7.85 12.79
N GLY A 37 16.83 -7.95 12.56
CA GLY A 37 17.63 -9.17 12.77
C GLY A 37 17.42 -10.25 11.72
N SER A 38 16.70 -10.00 10.62
CA SER A 38 16.46 -10.91 9.48
C SER A 38 16.03 -12.33 9.88
N ASN A 39 15.24 -12.48 10.94
CA ASN A 39 14.77 -13.77 11.49
C ASN A 39 13.30 -13.68 11.92
N ILE A 40 12.44 -13.17 11.04
CA ILE A 40 11.02 -13.00 11.34
C ILE A 40 10.24 -14.28 11.05
N GLY A 41 9.47 -14.73 12.05
CA GLY A 41 8.61 -15.89 11.96
C GLY A 41 7.34 -15.64 11.16
N LEU A 42 6.56 -16.72 10.94
CA LEU A 42 5.37 -16.70 10.08
C LEU A 42 4.35 -15.62 10.50
N VAL A 43 3.93 -15.61 11.75
CA VAL A 43 2.81 -14.74 12.19
C VAL A 43 3.17 -13.26 12.07
N LEU A 44 4.33 -12.86 12.58
CA LEU A 44 4.79 -11.48 12.48
C LEU A 44 5.09 -11.08 11.04
N GLY A 45 5.72 -11.98 10.24
CA GLY A 45 5.99 -11.72 8.83
C GLY A 45 4.73 -11.55 8.01
N PHE A 46 3.72 -12.40 8.22
CA PHE A 46 2.42 -12.29 7.60
C PHE A 46 1.73 -10.97 7.99
N MET A 47 1.61 -10.69 9.28
CA MET A 47 0.88 -9.52 9.75
C MET A 47 1.56 -8.20 9.34
N THR A 48 2.90 -8.12 9.38
CA THR A 48 3.58 -6.90 8.93
C THR A 48 3.45 -6.71 7.41
N PHE A 49 3.46 -7.78 6.61
CA PHE A 49 3.21 -7.67 5.17
C PHE A 49 1.77 -7.22 4.90
N ALA A 50 0.79 -7.87 5.54
CA ALA A 50 -0.64 -7.56 5.39
C ALA A 50 -0.97 -6.13 5.84
N ALA A 51 -0.53 -5.72 7.04
CA ALA A 51 -0.80 -4.39 7.58
C ALA A 51 -0.12 -3.26 6.78
N THR A 52 1.01 -3.55 6.10
CA THR A 52 1.65 -2.61 5.19
C THR A 52 0.91 -2.47 3.86
N LEU A 53 0.27 -3.55 3.40
CA LEU A 53 -0.47 -3.58 2.14
C LEU A 53 -1.89 -3.04 2.28
N PHE A 54 -2.62 -3.50 3.31
CA PHE A 54 -4.00 -3.10 3.58
C PHE A 54 -4.04 -1.91 4.54
N SER A 55 -4.66 -0.82 4.12
CA SER A 55 -4.51 0.48 4.76
C SER A 55 -5.81 1.27 4.79
N THR A 56 -5.72 2.56 4.97
CA THR A 56 -6.85 3.52 4.87
C THR A 56 -7.65 3.32 3.59
N PHE A 57 -7.01 3.07 2.45
CA PHE A 57 -7.74 2.85 1.20
C PHE A 57 -8.61 1.59 1.26
N THR A 58 -8.24 0.59 2.07
CA THR A 58 -9.05 -0.62 2.25
C THR A 58 -10.31 -0.34 3.07
N LEU A 59 -10.18 0.39 4.20
CA LEU A 59 -11.32 0.64 5.08
C LEU A 59 -12.23 1.74 4.56
N MET A 60 -11.71 2.71 3.83
CA MET A 60 -12.45 3.87 3.33
C MET A 60 -12.63 3.85 1.81
N GLY A 61 -11.54 3.66 1.08
CA GLY A 61 -11.57 3.74 -0.37
C GLY A 61 -12.36 2.60 -1.00
N MET A 62 -12.15 1.37 -0.54
CA MET A 62 -12.83 0.20 -1.13
C MET A 62 -14.35 0.18 -0.93
N PRO A 63 -14.93 0.54 0.22
CA PRO A 63 -16.37 0.70 0.35
C PRO A 63 -16.95 1.71 -0.64
N ASP A 64 -16.35 2.90 -0.78
CA ASP A 64 -16.82 3.90 -1.74
C ASP A 64 -16.64 3.46 -3.19
N PHE A 65 -15.52 2.81 -3.50
CA PHE A 65 -15.27 2.26 -4.83
C PHE A 65 -16.27 1.16 -5.19
N SER A 66 -16.63 0.30 -4.22
CA SER A 66 -17.64 -0.74 -4.39
C SER A 66 -19.04 -0.16 -4.52
N ARG A 67 -19.37 0.90 -3.77
CA ARG A 67 -20.62 1.67 -3.89
C ARG A 67 -20.80 2.21 -5.31
N THR A 68 -19.71 2.66 -5.91
CA THR A 68 -19.73 3.37 -7.19
C THR A 68 -19.57 2.44 -8.40
N HIS A 69 -18.84 1.33 -8.25
CA HIS A 69 -18.44 0.45 -9.34
C HIS A 69 -18.89 -1.00 -9.18
N GLY A 70 -19.52 -1.33 -8.07
CA GLY A 70 -20.12 -2.64 -7.84
C GLY A 70 -19.12 -3.75 -7.50
N ILE A 71 -19.57 -5.00 -7.68
CA ILE A 71 -18.86 -6.23 -7.28
C ILE A 71 -17.51 -6.41 -7.99
N GLY A 72 -17.34 -5.81 -9.16
CA GLY A 72 -16.08 -5.81 -9.89
C GLY A 72 -14.91 -5.22 -9.09
N ALA A 73 -15.19 -4.39 -8.07
CA ALA A 73 -14.20 -3.89 -7.13
C ALA A 73 -13.48 -5.02 -6.37
N TRP A 74 -14.17 -6.11 -6.05
CA TRP A 74 -13.57 -7.29 -5.45
C TRP A 74 -12.62 -8.02 -6.42
N ILE A 75 -13.04 -8.18 -7.68
CA ILE A 75 -12.20 -8.77 -8.73
C ILE A 75 -10.94 -7.92 -8.92
N PHE A 76 -11.10 -6.60 -8.99
CA PHE A 76 -10.00 -5.65 -9.15
C PHE A 76 -8.91 -5.82 -8.08
N LEU A 77 -9.28 -5.91 -6.82
CA LEU A 77 -8.31 -5.87 -5.72
C LEU A 77 -8.02 -7.25 -5.12
N ALA A 78 -9.04 -7.97 -4.66
CA ALA A 78 -8.85 -9.22 -3.93
C ALA A 78 -8.20 -10.31 -4.78
N LEU A 79 -8.60 -10.44 -6.05
CA LEU A 79 -8.00 -11.41 -6.97
C LEU A 79 -6.56 -11.03 -7.31
N SER A 80 -6.29 -9.72 -7.48
CA SER A 80 -4.94 -9.21 -7.77
C SER A 80 -3.99 -9.43 -6.59
N ASP A 81 -4.45 -9.12 -5.38
CA ASP A 81 -3.67 -9.33 -4.15
C ASP A 81 -3.43 -10.82 -3.86
N ALA A 82 -4.43 -11.67 -4.10
CA ALA A 82 -4.25 -13.11 -3.99
C ALA A 82 -3.25 -13.65 -5.03
N GLY A 83 -3.25 -13.09 -6.24
CA GLY A 83 -2.28 -13.41 -7.28
C GLY A 83 -0.82 -13.11 -6.88
N MET A 84 -0.59 -12.12 -6.01
CA MET A 84 0.75 -11.81 -5.50
C MET A 84 1.45 -12.99 -4.83
N VAL A 85 0.73 -13.98 -4.33
CA VAL A 85 1.29 -15.18 -3.70
C VAL A 85 2.38 -15.81 -4.57
N PHE A 86 2.14 -15.90 -5.88
CA PHE A 86 3.10 -16.48 -6.83
C PHE A 86 4.38 -15.64 -6.92
N LEU A 87 4.26 -14.32 -7.01
CA LEU A 87 5.42 -13.43 -7.08
C LEU A 87 6.14 -13.30 -5.75
N ILE A 88 5.45 -13.28 -4.63
CA ILE A 88 6.07 -13.31 -3.30
C ILE A 88 6.99 -14.52 -3.17
N VAL A 89 6.52 -15.71 -3.57
CA VAL A 89 7.31 -16.94 -3.48
C VAL A 89 8.46 -16.92 -4.48
N TRP A 90 8.17 -16.67 -5.75
CA TRP A 90 9.18 -16.73 -6.81
C TRP A 90 10.25 -15.64 -6.66
N PHE A 91 9.83 -14.39 -6.55
CA PHE A 91 10.71 -13.24 -6.42
C PHE A 91 11.47 -13.26 -5.08
N GLY A 92 10.75 -13.53 -3.98
CA GLY A 92 11.35 -13.60 -2.65
C GLY A 92 12.43 -14.65 -2.55
N PHE A 93 12.29 -15.81 -3.23
CA PHE A 93 13.35 -16.83 -3.29
C PHE A 93 14.61 -16.30 -4.00
N HIS A 94 14.46 -15.67 -5.18
CA HIS A 94 15.58 -15.14 -5.94
C HIS A 94 16.24 -13.95 -5.26
N LEU A 95 15.44 -13.04 -4.71
CA LEU A 95 15.92 -11.88 -3.97
C LEU A 95 16.74 -12.31 -2.74
N ARG A 96 16.21 -13.22 -1.93
CA ARG A 96 16.92 -13.73 -0.74
C ARG A 96 18.22 -14.42 -1.07
N LYS A 97 18.25 -15.20 -2.15
CA LYS A 97 19.49 -15.84 -2.64
C LYS A 97 20.55 -14.79 -3.01
N LEU A 98 20.16 -13.76 -3.74
CA LEU A 98 21.06 -12.68 -4.15
C LEU A 98 21.53 -11.86 -2.94
N VAL A 99 20.62 -11.53 -2.02
CA VAL A 99 20.93 -10.80 -0.79
C VAL A 99 21.92 -11.57 0.10
N GLY A 100 21.82 -12.88 0.18
CA GLY A 100 22.81 -13.72 0.87
C GLY A 100 24.22 -13.63 0.31
N GLN A 101 24.37 -13.24 -0.95
CA GLN A 101 25.66 -13.06 -1.63
C GLN A 101 26.19 -11.61 -1.59
N LYS A 102 25.30 -10.63 -1.74
CA LYS A 102 25.67 -9.22 -1.94
C LYS A 102 25.36 -8.31 -0.74
N GLY A 103 24.62 -8.82 0.25
CA GLY A 103 24.03 -8.00 1.32
C GLY A 103 22.82 -7.20 0.83
N PHE A 104 22.12 -6.53 1.75
CA PHE A 104 20.94 -5.72 1.43
C PHE A 104 20.94 -4.40 2.20
N LYS A 105 21.02 -3.30 1.47
CA LYS A 105 20.89 -1.93 1.99
C LYS A 105 19.81 -1.17 1.22
N GLY A 106 18.69 -1.84 0.91
CA GLY A 106 17.65 -1.34 0.03
C GLY A 106 17.80 -1.85 -1.41
N MET A 107 16.69 -1.81 -2.15
CA MET A 107 16.64 -2.25 -3.55
C MET A 107 17.48 -1.34 -4.46
N SER A 108 17.47 -0.02 -4.22
CA SER A 108 18.27 0.96 -4.98
C SER A 108 19.75 0.61 -4.96
N GLY A 109 20.31 0.34 -3.78
CA GLY A 109 21.71 -0.06 -3.63
C GLY A 109 22.00 -1.42 -4.26
N LEU A 110 21.07 -2.38 -4.17
CA LEU A 110 21.19 -3.67 -4.81
C LEU A 110 21.21 -3.57 -6.33
N LEU A 111 20.36 -2.72 -6.92
CA LEU A 111 20.32 -2.49 -8.36
C LEU A 111 21.59 -1.82 -8.87
N GLN A 112 22.18 -0.86 -8.12
CA GLN A 112 23.50 -0.29 -8.47
C GLN A 112 24.56 -1.38 -8.60
N GLN A 113 24.57 -2.34 -7.68
CA GLN A 113 25.50 -3.47 -7.70
C GLN A 113 25.22 -4.45 -8.85
N CYS A 114 23.94 -4.73 -9.15
CA CYS A 114 23.55 -5.66 -10.21
C CYS A 114 23.85 -5.13 -11.62
N TYR A 115 23.66 -3.82 -11.82
CA TYR A 115 23.90 -3.17 -13.11
C TYR A 115 25.31 -2.62 -13.26
N HIS A 116 26.11 -2.58 -12.17
CA HIS A 116 27.38 -1.87 -12.13
C HIS A 116 27.24 -0.41 -12.58
N ASN A 117 26.08 0.19 -12.32
CA ASN A 117 25.74 1.53 -12.73
C ASN A 117 24.86 2.23 -11.66
N LYS A 118 25.28 3.41 -11.22
CA LYS A 118 24.56 4.19 -10.21
C LYS A 118 23.16 4.62 -10.66
N TRP A 119 22.96 4.84 -11.96
CA TRP A 119 21.69 5.30 -12.52
C TRP A 119 20.57 4.28 -12.32
N ALA A 120 20.86 2.97 -12.26
CA ALA A 120 19.85 1.96 -11.95
C ALA A 120 19.19 2.18 -10.59
N GLY A 121 19.98 2.52 -9.58
CA GLY A 121 19.47 2.86 -8.25
C GLY A 121 18.76 4.21 -8.20
N TYR A 122 19.29 5.24 -8.88
CA TYR A 122 18.67 6.57 -8.89
C TYR A 122 17.29 6.57 -9.59
N ILE A 123 17.15 5.92 -10.72
CA ILE A 123 15.87 5.82 -11.44
C ILE A 123 14.84 5.04 -10.60
N TYR A 124 15.25 3.94 -9.98
CA TYR A 124 14.36 3.20 -9.09
C TYR A 124 13.94 4.05 -7.88
N PHE A 125 14.88 4.72 -7.21
CA PHE A 125 14.58 5.60 -6.08
C PHE A 125 13.63 6.73 -6.47
N LEU A 126 13.87 7.38 -7.62
CA LEU A 126 13.01 8.44 -8.13
C LEU A 126 11.59 7.94 -8.39
N ALA A 127 11.44 6.77 -9.02
CA ALA A 127 10.14 6.15 -9.26
C ALA A 127 9.41 5.86 -7.94
N VAL A 128 10.11 5.27 -6.97
CA VAL A 128 9.55 4.98 -5.66
C VAL A 128 9.14 6.28 -4.93
N PHE A 129 9.97 7.31 -4.96
CA PHE A 129 9.66 8.60 -4.35
C PHE A 129 8.40 9.23 -4.97
N ILE A 130 8.33 9.31 -6.30
CA ILE A 130 7.19 9.91 -7.01
C ILE A 130 5.90 9.14 -6.74
N PHE A 131 5.92 7.80 -6.86
CA PHE A 131 4.68 7.01 -6.85
C PHE A 131 4.26 6.49 -5.49
N LEU A 132 5.14 6.44 -4.48
CA LEU A 132 4.70 6.22 -3.11
C LEU A 132 4.15 7.51 -2.46
N THR A 133 4.47 8.70 -2.98
CA THR A 133 3.89 9.97 -2.48
C THR A 133 2.37 9.97 -2.50
N PRO A 134 1.67 9.66 -3.62
CA PRO A 134 0.21 9.50 -3.62
C PRO A 134 -0.27 8.44 -2.62
N TYR A 135 0.46 7.36 -2.43
CA TYR A 135 0.04 6.28 -1.54
C TYR A 135 0.13 6.67 -0.04
N VAL A 136 1.13 7.45 0.36
CA VAL A 136 1.16 8.06 1.72
C VAL A 136 0.12 9.17 1.83
N ALA A 137 -0.08 9.96 0.78
CA ALA A 137 -1.10 11.01 0.78
C ALA A 137 -2.53 10.46 1.01
N ILE A 138 -2.84 9.25 0.50
CA ILE A 138 -4.11 8.57 0.78
C ILE A 138 -4.30 8.34 2.29
N GLN A 139 -3.23 7.95 2.99
CA GLN A 139 -3.29 7.71 4.43
C GLN A 139 -3.63 9.02 5.17
N ILE A 140 -2.96 10.11 4.79
CA ILE A 140 -3.18 11.44 5.35
C ILE A 140 -4.59 11.93 5.03
N ARG A 141 -4.97 11.93 3.74
CA ARG A 141 -6.26 12.45 3.27
C ARG A 141 -7.45 11.68 3.83
N GLY A 142 -7.39 10.34 3.78
CA GLY A 142 -8.47 9.50 4.29
C GLY A 142 -8.73 9.72 5.78
N VAL A 143 -7.68 9.72 6.60
CA VAL A 143 -7.84 9.97 8.03
C VAL A 143 -8.33 11.41 8.29
N ALA A 144 -7.82 12.40 7.55
CA ALA A 144 -8.24 13.80 7.72
C ALA A 144 -9.71 14.00 7.42
N ILE A 145 -10.22 13.48 6.29
CA ILE A 145 -11.64 13.48 5.92
C ILE A 145 -12.48 12.84 7.04
N PHE A 146 -12.04 11.69 7.54
CA PHE A 146 -12.81 10.95 8.53
C PHE A 146 -12.84 11.63 9.88
N LEU A 147 -11.73 12.23 10.32
CA LEU A 147 -11.66 13.00 11.57
C LEU A 147 -12.48 14.30 11.46
N GLU A 148 -12.50 14.95 10.30
CA GLU A 148 -13.37 16.12 10.07
C GLU A 148 -14.85 15.74 10.17
N GLN A 149 -15.27 14.58 9.65
CA GLN A 149 -16.63 14.07 9.80
C GLN A 149 -16.96 13.65 11.25
N ALA A 150 -15.98 13.13 11.98
CA ALA A 150 -16.15 12.74 13.39
C ALA A 150 -16.19 13.97 14.32
N PHE A 151 -15.44 15.02 14.02
CA PHE A 151 -15.23 16.22 14.83
C PHE A 151 -15.30 17.50 14.00
N PRO A 152 -16.47 17.86 13.44
CA PRO A 152 -16.61 18.96 12.45
C PRO A 152 -16.17 20.34 12.98
N SER A 153 -16.25 20.55 14.32
CA SER A 153 -15.94 21.83 14.96
C SER A 153 -14.51 21.92 15.51
N ALA A 154 -13.70 20.84 15.39
CA ALA A 154 -12.38 20.81 16.00
C ALA A 154 -11.29 21.40 15.10
N LEU A 155 -11.10 20.83 13.91
CA LEU A 155 -10.12 21.27 12.92
C LEU A 155 -10.67 21.07 11.51
N PRO A 156 -10.31 21.94 10.55
CA PRO A 156 -10.57 21.68 9.14
C PRO A 156 -9.68 20.53 8.62
N ALA A 157 -10.04 19.92 7.47
CA ALA A 157 -9.33 18.77 6.89
C ALA A 157 -7.82 19.01 6.75
N TRP A 158 -7.38 20.20 6.32
CA TRP A 158 -5.95 20.53 6.25
C TRP A 158 -5.25 20.51 7.62
N GLY A 159 -5.95 20.96 8.67
CA GLY A 159 -5.43 20.95 10.04
C GLY A 159 -5.24 19.51 10.56
N TRP A 160 -6.21 18.63 10.29
CA TRP A 160 -6.09 17.21 10.56
C TRP A 160 -4.94 16.57 9.78
N SER A 161 -4.80 16.90 8.48
CA SER A 161 -3.69 16.40 7.65
C SER A 161 -2.32 16.76 8.22
N LEU A 162 -2.16 18.01 8.66
CA LEU A 162 -0.91 18.47 9.29
C LEU A 162 -0.63 17.74 10.61
N LEU A 163 -1.65 17.60 11.47
CA LEU A 163 -1.53 16.89 12.75
C LEU A 163 -1.10 15.43 12.54
N ILE A 164 -1.72 14.74 11.56
CA ILE A 164 -1.39 13.35 11.22
C ILE A 164 0.07 13.23 10.80
N VAL A 165 0.55 14.12 9.91
CA VAL A 165 1.94 14.09 9.45
C VAL A 165 2.92 14.33 10.60
N VAL A 166 2.62 15.26 11.51
CA VAL A 166 3.45 15.49 12.70
C VAL A 166 3.50 14.24 13.58
N VAL A 167 2.35 13.60 13.84
CA VAL A 167 2.29 12.34 14.63
C VAL A 167 3.07 11.22 13.95
N MET A 168 2.93 11.06 12.62
CA MET A 168 3.67 10.07 11.84
C MET A 168 5.18 10.29 11.94
N LEU A 169 5.66 11.53 11.77
CA LEU A 169 7.09 11.85 11.86
C LEU A 169 7.64 11.61 13.28
N LEU A 170 6.89 11.99 14.31
CA LEU A 170 7.29 11.73 15.69
C LEU A 170 7.36 10.22 15.99
N TYR A 171 6.39 9.45 15.50
CA TYR A 171 6.36 8.02 15.75
C TYR A 171 7.46 7.27 14.99
N SER A 172 7.75 7.64 13.73
CA SER A 172 8.75 6.96 12.90
C SER A 172 10.17 7.03 13.47
N GLU A 173 10.49 8.06 14.27
CA GLU A 173 11.80 8.22 14.93
C GLU A 173 12.04 7.23 16.08
N PHE A 174 10.97 6.64 16.65
CA PHE A 174 11.11 5.96 17.94
C PHE A 174 11.37 4.44 17.88
N GLY A 175 11.17 3.75 16.74
CA GLY A 175 11.01 2.30 16.86
C GLY A 175 11.87 1.39 16.00
N GLY A 176 12.42 1.82 14.89
CA GLY A 176 13.05 0.94 13.89
C GLY A 176 12.08 -0.13 13.33
N LEU A 177 12.56 -0.93 12.37
CA LEU A 177 11.70 -1.91 11.66
C LEU A 177 11.03 -2.93 12.60
N LYS A 178 11.69 -3.30 13.70
CA LYS A 178 11.15 -4.30 14.64
C LYS A 178 9.94 -3.78 15.42
N ALA A 179 9.94 -2.50 15.80
CA ALA A 179 8.79 -1.90 16.45
C ALA A 179 7.61 -1.77 15.49
N ILE A 180 7.87 -1.38 14.23
CA ILE A 180 6.88 -1.35 13.16
C ILE A 180 6.24 -2.73 13.00
N ILE A 181 7.02 -3.82 12.92
CA ILE A 181 6.50 -5.19 12.76
C ILE A 181 5.58 -5.61 13.92
N TYR A 182 5.91 -5.24 15.16
CA TYR A 182 5.04 -5.54 16.30
C TYR A 182 3.77 -4.68 16.31
N ALA A 183 3.88 -3.41 15.95
CA ALA A 183 2.72 -2.53 15.81
C ALA A 183 1.80 -3.02 14.69
N ASP A 184 2.35 -3.43 13.55
CA ASP A 184 1.63 -3.97 12.40
C ASP A 184 0.75 -5.17 12.76
N PHE A 185 1.18 -6.00 13.71
CA PHE A 185 0.37 -7.12 14.19
C PHE A 185 -0.95 -6.65 14.82
N LEU A 186 -0.87 -5.64 15.71
CA LEU A 186 -2.05 -5.05 16.33
C LEU A 186 -2.93 -4.34 15.29
N GLN A 187 -2.30 -3.52 14.46
CA GLN A 187 -2.96 -2.65 13.48
C GLN A 187 -3.67 -3.45 12.37
N GLY A 188 -3.03 -4.47 11.83
CA GLY A 188 -3.63 -5.36 10.84
C GLY A 188 -4.79 -6.19 11.42
N THR A 189 -4.67 -6.63 12.69
CA THR A 189 -5.76 -7.33 13.37
C THR A 189 -6.95 -6.40 13.59
N MET A 190 -6.71 -5.15 14.03
CA MET A 190 -7.76 -4.16 14.21
C MET A 190 -8.49 -3.85 12.91
N LEU A 191 -7.75 -3.66 11.80
CA LEU A 191 -8.34 -3.41 10.49
C LEU A 191 -9.31 -4.53 10.10
N LEU A 192 -8.87 -5.80 10.20
CA LEU A 192 -9.71 -6.95 9.85
C LEU A 192 -10.96 -7.04 10.73
N VAL A 193 -10.82 -6.90 12.03
CA VAL A 193 -11.94 -7.00 12.97
C VAL A 193 -12.95 -5.87 12.75
N VAL A 194 -12.47 -4.64 12.61
CA VAL A 194 -13.33 -3.47 12.45
C VAL A 194 -14.13 -3.54 11.14
N VAL A 195 -13.48 -3.89 10.01
CA VAL A 195 -14.18 -3.94 8.73
C VAL A 195 -15.27 -5.01 8.72
N TRP A 196 -15.04 -6.17 9.38
CA TRP A 196 -16.05 -7.23 9.50
C TRP A 196 -17.20 -6.86 10.44
N ILE A 197 -16.93 -6.17 11.53
CA ILE A 197 -18.00 -5.68 12.44
C ILE A 197 -18.92 -4.71 11.69
N ILE A 198 -18.35 -3.73 10.98
CA ILE A 198 -19.11 -2.75 10.20
C ILE A 198 -19.92 -3.45 9.10
N ALA A 199 -19.28 -4.34 8.34
CA ALA A 199 -19.97 -5.09 7.30
C ALA A 199 -21.14 -5.95 7.85
N SER A 200 -20.95 -6.58 9.01
CA SER A 200 -21.99 -7.35 9.68
C SER A 200 -23.17 -6.47 10.11
N THR A 201 -22.89 -5.26 10.62
CA THR A 201 -23.94 -4.28 10.96
C THR A 201 -24.73 -3.88 9.70
N CYS A 202 -24.01 -3.53 8.61
CA CYS A 202 -24.63 -3.18 7.33
C CYS A 202 -25.47 -4.33 6.77
N LEU A 203 -24.96 -5.57 6.79
CA LEU A 203 -25.65 -6.76 6.30
C LEU A 203 -26.93 -7.04 7.09
N ASN A 204 -26.86 -6.95 8.42
CA ASN A 204 -28.02 -7.13 9.29
C ASN A 204 -29.10 -6.08 9.04
N TYR A 205 -28.70 -4.82 8.83
CA TYR A 205 -29.65 -3.74 8.47
C TYR A 205 -30.35 -4.01 7.13
N LEU A 206 -29.63 -4.58 6.15
CA LEU A 206 -30.19 -4.92 4.86
C LEU A 206 -31.09 -6.16 4.88
N GLY A 207 -31.15 -6.92 5.98
CA GLY A 207 -31.98 -8.13 6.14
C GLY A 207 -31.25 -9.43 5.80
N GLY A 208 -29.91 -9.42 5.74
CA GLY A 208 -29.08 -10.58 5.43
C GLY A 208 -28.75 -10.71 3.94
N TRP A 209 -28.10 -11.81 3.57
CA TRP A 209 -27.52 -12.00 2.23
C TRP A 209 -28.55 -11.93 1.08
N ALA A 210 -29.62 -12.67 1.18
CA ALA A 210 -30.63 -12.74 0.11
C ALA A 210 -31.29 -11.37 -0.13
N GLU A 211 -31.71 -10.71 0.95
CA GLU A 211 -32.31 -9.38 0.90
C GLU A 211 -31.34 -8.31 0.37
N MET A 212 -30.07 -8.37 0.78
CA MET A 212 -29.05 -7.46 0.29
C MET A 212 -28.93 -7.54 -1.23
N PHE A 213 -28.76 -8.75 -1.79
CA PHE A 213 -28.61 -8.90 -3.25
C PHE A 213 -29.89 -8.48 -4.00
N SER A 214 -31.06 -8.80 -3.48
CA SER A 214 -32.36 -8.37 -4.04
C SER A 214 -32.43 -6.82 -4.08
N LYS A 215 -32.12 -6.17 -2.97
CA LYS A 215 -32.14 -4.69 -2.88
C LYS A 215 -31.10 -4.04 -3.80
N VAL A 216 -29.92 -4.64 -3.94
CA VAL A 216 -28.89 -4.15 -4.88
C VAL A 216 -29.36 -4.28 -6.32
N GLU A 217 -29.96 -5.43 -6.69
CA GLU A 217 -30.49 -5.65 -8.04
C GLU A 217 -31.61 -4.66 -8.38
N LEU A 218 -32.47 -4.34 -7.42
CA LEU A 218 -33.55 -3.34 -7.56
C LEU A 218 -33.00 -1.90 -7.67
N ALA A 219 -31.92 -1.59 -6.94
CA ALA A 219 -31.32 -0.27 -6.98
C ALA A 219 -30.57 -0.03 -8.30
N ASP A 220 -29.67 -0.94 -8.66
CA ASP A 220 -28.94 -0.94 -9.94
C ASP A 220 -28.34 -2.34 -10.19
N LYS A 221 -28.93 -3.07 -11.12
CA LYS A 221 -28.46 -4.41 -11.51
C LYS A 221 -26.99 -4.42 -11.99
N SER A 222 -26.48 -3.34 -12.55
CA SER A 222 -25.12 -3.25 -13.04
C SER A 222 -24.07 -3.30 -11.91
N LEU A 223 -24.44 -3.03 -10.65
CA LEU A 223 -23.59 -3.22 -9.47
C LEU A 223 -23.18 -4.68 -9.26
N LEU A 224 -23.96 -5.64 -9.78
CA LEU A 224 -23.68 -7.07 -9.64
C LEU A 224 -22.89 -7.65 -10.83
N SER A 225 -22.39 -6.81 -11.73
CA SER A 225 -21.67 -7.22 -12.93
C SER A 225 -20.46 -6.33 -13.24
N THR A 226 -19.61 -6.78 -14.14
CA THR A 226 -18.57 -5.95 -14.77
C THR A 226 -19.08 -5.51 -16.16
N PRO A 227 -18.74 -4.29 -16.61
CA PRO A 227 -17.79 -3.32 -16.06
C PRO A 227 -18.32 -2.40 -14.95
N GLY A 228 -19.52 -2.67 -14.40
CA GLY A 228 -20.18 -1.88 -13.37
C GLY A 228 -20.90 -0.63 -13.89
N PRO A 229 -21.61 0.13 -13.02
CA PRO A 229 -22.46 1.24 -13.42
C PRO A 229 -21.76 2.33 -14.25
N LYS A 230 -20.50 2.62 -13.95
CA LYS A 230 -19.70 3.64 -14.66
C LYS A 230 -18.80 3.10 -15.77
N GLY A 231 -18.88 1.79 -16.07
CA GLY A 231 -18.08 1.18 -17.13
C GLY A 231 -16.56 1.14 -16.87
N LEU A 232 -16.09 1.55 -15.68
CA LEU A 232 -14.66 1.64 -15.37
C LEU A 232 -13.97 0.28 -15.34
N LEU A 233 -14.63 -0.74 -14.77
CA LEU A 233 -14.03 -2.06 -14.53
C LEU A 233 -14.08 -2.95 -15.78
N ASN A 234 -13.73 -2.37 -16.94
CA ASN A 234 -13.58 -3.11 -18.18
C ASN A 234 -12.31 -3.99 -18.18
N ALA A 235 -12.19 -4.89 -19.15
CA ALA A 235 -11.11 -5.86 -19.22
C ALA A 235 -9.71 -5.22 -19.21
N GLN A 236 -9.50 -4.10 -19.91
CA GLN A 236 -8.19 -3.44 -19.93
C GLN A 236 -7.83 -2.85 -18.57
N PHE A 237 -8.79 -2.21 -17.89
CA PHE A 237 -8.58 -1.69 -16.55
C PHE A 237 -8.24 -2.81 -15.56
N LEU A 238 -8.99 -3.91 -15.60
CA LEU A 238 -8.76 -5.05 -14.71
C LEU A 238 -7.41 -5.73 -14.96
N ILE A 239 -7.04 -5.95 -16.23
CA ILE A 239 -5.75 -6.56 -16.59
C ILE A 239 -4.58 -5.65 -16.20
N ALA A 240 -4.64 -4.35 -16.55
CA ALA A 240 -3.59 -3.39 -16.19
C ALA A 240 -3.40 -3.29 -14.67
N SER A 241 -4.51 -3.25 -13.94
CA SER A 241 -4.50 -3.19 -12.47
C SER A 241 -3.99 -4.48 -11.84
N PHE A 242 -4.42 -5.65 -12.37
CA PHE A 242 -3.91 -6.94 -11.92
C PHE A 242 -2.38 -7.02 -12.08
N LEU A 243 -1.85 -6.65 -13.25
CA LEU A 243 -0.41 -6.67 -13.48
C LEU A 243 0.33 -5.68 -12.58
N ALA A 244 -0.21 -4.48 -12.38
CA ALA A 244 0.40 -3.48 -11.50
C ALA A 244 0.45 -3.95 -10.04
N ILE A 245 -0.65 -4.48 -9.52
CA ILE A 245 -0.77 -4.98 -8.14
C ILE A 245 0.10 -6.23 -7.94
N LEU A 246 0.10 -7.14 -8.92
CA LEU A 246 0.95 -8.33 -8.90
C LEU A 246 2.43 -7.97 -8.71
N MET A 247 2.91 -6.84 -9.27
CA MET A 247 4.30 -6.40 -9.20
C MET A 247 4.66 -5.67 -7.89
N ILE A 248 3.71 -5.37 -7.02
CA ILE A 248 3.96 -4.62 -5.77
C ILE A 248 5.08 -5.25 -4.91
N PRO A 249 5.14 -6.57 -4.66
CA PRO A 249 6.23 -7.17 -3.87
C PRO A 249 7.61 -7.02 -4.51
N VAL A 250 7.66 -6.83 -5.83
CA VAL A 250 8.89 -6.66 -6.63
C VAL A 250 9.36 -5.22 -6.58
N THR A 251 8.44 -4.28 -6.70
CA THR A 251 8.75 -2.87 -7.02
C THR A 251 8.65 -1.93 -5.83
N GLN A 252 7.92 -2.31 -4.78
CA GLN A 252 7.76 -1.46 -3.60
C GLN A 252 8.69 -1.90 -2.46
N PRO A 253 9.62 -1.03 -2.02
CA PRO A 253 10.71 -1.39 -1.11
C PRO A 253 10.23 -1.81 0.28
N GLN A 254 9.11 -1.25 0.78
CA GLN A 254 8.55 -1.65 2.06
C GLN A 254 8.14 -3.13 2.05
N LEU A 255 7.61 -3.65 0.94
CA LEU A 255 7.20 -5.05 0.83
C LEU A 255 8.37 -5.97 0.45
N SER A 256 9.25 -5.55 -0.47
CA SER A 256 10.43 -6.36 -0.80
C SER A 256 11.36 -6.56 0.40
N THR A 257 11.50 -5.58 1.29
CA THR A 257 12.24 -5.73 2.55
C THR A 257 11.63 -6.84 3.43
N ARG A 258 10.29 -6.95 3.48
CA ARG A 258 9.62 -8.01 4.25
C ARG A 258 9.89 -9.41 3.69
N LEU A 259 10.14 -9.55 2.39
CA LEU A 259 10.56 -10.83 1.82
C LEU A 259 11.96 -11.23 2.30
N VAL A 260 12.86 -10.25 2.42
CA VAL A 260 14.25 -10.49 2.82
C VAL A 260 14.36 -10.90 4.29
N ILE A 261 13.62 -10.27 5.19
CA ILE A 261 13.73 -10.48 6.65
C ILE A 261 13.10 -11.77 7.16
N MET A 262 12.38 -12.51 6.32
CA MET A 262 11.77 -13.79 6.71
C MET A 262 12.84 -14.81 7.12
N LYS A 263 12.55 -15.61 8.14
CA LYS A 263 13.46 -16.62 8.70
C LYS A 263 14.02 -17.58 7.64
N ASP A 264 13.15 -18.17 6.84
CA ASP A 264 13.51 -19.17 5.82
C ASP A 264 12.50 -19.21 4.65
N ALA A 265 12.82 -19.97 3.61
CA ALA A 265 11.97 -20.09 2.42
C ALA A 265 10.62 -20.79 2.70
N LYS A 266 10.55 -21.70 3.70
CA LYS A 266 9.31 -22.35 4.10
C LYS A 266 8.37 -21.35 4.76
N THR A 267 8.90 -20.50 5.63
CA THR A 267 8.17 -19.43 6.29
C THR A 267 7.68 -18.40 5.27
N LEU A 268 8.52 -18.01 4.29
CA LEU A 268 8.14 -17.13 3.19
C LEU A 268 6.94 -17.68 2.39
N ARG A 269 6.97 -18.96 2.00
CA ARG A 269 5.85 -19.58 1.26
C ARG A 269 4.56 -19.60 2.06
N ARG A 270 4.63 -19.95 3.35
CA ARG A 270 3.45 -19.94 4.23
C ARG A 270 2.92 -18.53 4.45
N MET A 271 3.81 -17.55 4.59
CA MET A 271 3.44 -16.14 4.67
C MET A 271 2.70 -15.69 3.40
N ALA A 272 3.21 -16.03 2.22
CA ALA A 272 2.59 -15.68 0.95
C ALA A 272 1.13 -16.19 0.86
N VAL A 273 0.90 -17.46 1.20
CA VAL A 273 -0.45 -18.04 1.22
C VAL A 273 -1.34 -17.34 2.23
N ALA A 274 -0.82 -17.07 3.44
CA ALA A 274 -1.58 -16.33 4.47
C ALA A 274 -1.96 -14.92 4.00
N VAL A 275 -1.07 -14.20 3.30
CA VAL A 275 -1.36 -12.87 2.71
C VAL A 275 -2.47 -12.96 1.67
N GLY A 276 -2.41 -13.92 0.74
CA GLY A 276 -3.45 -14.10 -0.27
C GLY A 276 -4.82 -14.45 0.33
N THR A 277 -4.85 -15.29 1.37
CA THR A 277 -6.09 -15.60 2.11
C THR A 277 -6.61 -14.37 2.84
N PHE A 278 -5.73 -13.61 3.48
CA PHE A 278 -6.10 -12.38 4.18
C PHE A 278 -6.68 -11.33 3.23
N ALA A 279 -6.12 -11.20 2.02
CA ALA A 279 -6.63 -10.30 0.99
C ALA A 279 -8.11 -10.57 0.70
N MET A 280 -8.46 -11.85 0.49
CA MET A 280 -9.85 -12.25 0.28
C MET A 280 -10.74 -11.87 1.46
N LEU A 281 -10.26 -12.12 2.68
CA LEU A 281 -11.02 -11.89 3.91
C LEU A 281 -11.19 -10.41 4.24
N VAL A 282 -10.24 -9.54 3.93
CA VAL A 282 -10.30 -8.12 4.29
C VAL A 282 -11.02 -7.28 3.24
N ILE A 283 -10.94 -7.66 1.95
CA ILE A 283 -11.61 -6.93 0.87
C ILE A 283 -13.10 -7.30 0.77
N PHE A 284 -13.47 -8.54 1.03
CA PHE A 284 -14.86 -8.99 0.90
C PHE A 284 -15.86 -8.15 1.72
N PRO A 285 -15.66 -7.86 3.01
CA PRO A 285 -16.57 -7.03 3.79
C PRO A 285 -16.74 -5.61 3.25
N THR A 286 -15.75 -5.07 2.53
CA THR A 286 -15.86 -3.73 1.93
C THR A 286 -16.92 -3.67 0.82
N ILE A 287 -17.20 -4.80 0.15
CA ILE A 287 -18.27 -4.90 -0.84
C ILE A 287 -19.64 -4.78 -0.16
N ILE A 288 -19.83 -5.44 0.98
CA ILE A 288 -21.08 -5.37 1.76
C ILE A 288 -21.34 -3.92 2.19
N ILE A 289 -20.29 -3.24 2.70
CA ILE A 289 -20.37 -1.84 3.11
C ILE A 289 -20.68 -0.94 1.89
N GLY A 290 -20.06 -1.22 0.74
CA GLY A 290 -20.31 -0.51 -0.51
C GLY A 290 -21.75 -0.69 -1.00
N PHE A 291 -22.28 -1.90 -0.99
CA PHE A 291 -23.66 -2.17 -1.36
C PHE A 291 -24.67 -1.50 -0.42
N TYR A 292 -24.40 -1.51 0.88
CA TYR A 292 -25.18 -0.74 1.84
C TYR A 292 -25.22 0.75 1.44
N GLY A 293 -24.07 1.31 1.09
CA GLY A 293 -23.97 2.70 0.63
C GLY A 293 -24.68 2.95 -0.71
N ALA A 294 -24.61 2.02 -1.65
CA ALA A 294 -25.28 2.14 -2.95
C ALA A 294 -26.81 2.18 -2.81
N ILE A 295 -27.35 1.47 -1.83
CA ILE A 295 -28.80 1.44 -1.55
C ILE A 295 -29.25 2.71 -0.80
N LEU A 296 -28.55 3.10 0.27
CA LEU A 296 -29.00 4.14 1.18
C LEU A 296 -28.44 5.54 0.87
N TYR A 297 -27.23 5.61 0.31
CA TYR A 297 -26.49 6.84 0.05
C TYR A 297 -25.94 6.92 -1.37
N PRO A 298 -26.75 6.67 -2.43
CA PRO A 298 -26.24 6.57 -3.81
C PRO A 298 -25.58 7.86 -4.31
N ASN A 299 -26.07 9.00 -3.87
CA ASN A 299 -25.65 10.33 -4.33
C ASN A 299 -24.77 11.10 -3.32
N ALA A 300 -24.44 10.48 -2.18
CA ALA A 300 -23.60 11.13 -1.17
C ALA A 300 -22.18 11.37 -1.69
N SER A 301 -21.57 12.48 -1.30
CA SER A 301 -20.13 12.68 -1.50
C SER A 301 -19.32 11.63 -0.73
N VAL A 302 -18.05 11.41 -1.11
CA VAL A 302 -17.19 10.42 -0.43
C VAL A 302 -17.08 10.71 1.08
N PRO A 303 -16.78 11.94 1.54
CA PRO A 303 -16.72 12.25 2.97
C PRO A 303 -18.05 11.99 3.70
N GLU A 304 -19.17 12.38 3.08
CA GLU A 304 -20.51 12.19 3.64
C GLU A 304 -20.87 10.70 3.78
N PHE A 305 -20.67 9.91 2.72
CA PHE A 305 -20.91 8.48 2.72
C PHE A 305 -20.11 7.79 3.85
N LEU A 306 -18.82 8.07 3.93
CA LEU A 306 -17.94 7.46 4.94
C LEU A 306 -18.32 7.90 6.35
N GLY A 307 -18.68 9.18 6.54
CA GLY A 307 -19.16 9.70 7.80
C GLY A 307 -20.47 9.06 8.25
N GLN A 308 -21.40 8.78 7.33
CA GLN A 308 -22.64 8.06 7.62
C GLN A 308 -22.35 6.61 8.00
N VAL A 309 -21.76 5.85 7.09
CA VAL A 309 -21.66 4.40 7.21
C VAL A 309 -20.69 3.93 8.29
N LEU A 310 -19.56 4.64 8.48
CA LEU A 310 -18.54 4.23 9.45
C LEU A 310 -18.73 4.85 10.83
N LEU A 311 -19.52 5.94 10.97
CA LEU A 311 -19.71 6.63 12.23
C LEU A 311 -21.17 6.66 12.67
N ARG A 312 -22.05 7.32 11.90
CA ARG A 312 -23.40 7.66 12.34
C ARG A 312 -24.33 6.44 12.40
N ASP A 313 -24.22 5.54 11.43
CA ASP A 313 -25.01 4.29 11.36
C ASP A 313 -24.48 3.20 12.29
N GLN A 314 -23.34 3.44 12.98
CA GLN A 314 -22.70 2.46 13.85
C GLN A 314 -22.96 2.75 15.33
N PRO A 315 -23.07 1.70 16.16
CA PRO A 315 -23.02 1.86 17.62
C PRO A 315 -21.77 2.64 18.05
N GLY A 316 -21.88 3.48 19.08
CA GLY A 316 -20.80 4.38 19.49
C GLY A 316 -19.45 3.71 19.77
N MET A 317 -19.45 2.44 20.24
CA MET A 317 -18.23 1.64 20.41
C MET A 317 -17.61 1.25 19.06
N VAL A 318 -18.43 0.84 18.09
CA VAL A 318 -17.98 0.46 16.74
C VAL A 318 -17.43 1.67 15.99
N ALA A 319 -18.12 2.82 16.08
CA ALA A 319 -17.62 4.08 15.51
C ALA A 319 -16.27 4.50 16.13
N ALA A 320 -16.10 4.36 17.42
CA ALA A 320 -14.83 4.63 18.09
C ALA A 320 -13.73 3.65 17.63
N ALA A 321 -14.04 2.37 17.51
CA ALA A 321 -13.12 1.36 16.97
C ALA A 321 -12.76 1.64 15.49
N ALA A 322 -13.71 2.15 14.69
CA ALA A 322 -13.45 2.56 13.31
C ALA A 322 -12.44 3.72 13.24
N ILE A 323 -12.57 4.74 14.10
CA ILE A 323 -11.62 5.86 14.17
C ILE A 323 -10.21 5.35 14.51
N ILE A 324 -10.09 4.56 15.60
CA ILE A 324 -8.77 4.05 16.03
C ILE A 324 -8.21 3.04 15.02
N GLY A 325 -9.05 2.17 14.45
CA GLY A 325 -8.65 1.21 13.43
C GLY A 325 -8.15 1.88 12.16
N LEU A 326 -8.78 2.98 11.74
CA LEU A 326 -8.35 3.76 10.60
C LEU A 326 -7.01 4.47 10.85
N LEU A 327 -6.87 5.12 12.01
CA LEU A 327 -5.59 5.70 12.44
C LEU A 327 -4.48 4.64 12.46
N ALA A 328 -4.78 3.48 13.04
CA ALA A 328 -3.87 2.35 13.11
C ALA A 328 -3.42 1.88 11.71
N ALA A 329 -4.36 1.70 10.78
CA ALA A 329 -4.08 1.27 9.41
C ALA A 329 -3.26 2.32 8.65
N ALA A 330 -3.58 3.60 8.80
CA ALA A 330 -2.84 4.70 8.18
C ALA A 330 -1.40 4.76 8.68
N MET A 331 -1.20 4.66 9.99
CA MET A 331 0.14 4.69 10.61
C MET A 331 0.99 3.51 10.17
N SER A 332 0.48 2.27 10.21
CA SER A 332 1.20 1.07 9.77
C SER A 332 1.77 1.22 8.36
N THR A 333 0.92 1.64 7.42
CA THR A 333 1.32 1.78 6.02
C THR A 333 2.31 2.93 5.83
N SER A 334 2.05 4.09 6.43
CA SER A 334 2.90 5.27 6.29
C SER A 334 4.28 5.08 6.90
N ASP A 335 4.35 4.54 8.12
CA ASP A 335 5.62 4.28 8.80
C ASP A 335 6.48 3.31 8.00
N SER A 336 5.85 2.28 7.45
CA SER A 336 6.53 1.30 6.61
C SER A 336 7.09 1.90 5.33
N GLN A 337 6.37 2.84 4.70
CA GLN A 337 6.82 3.52 3.48
C GLN A 337 7.89 4.55 3.77
N LEU A 338 7.73 5.37 4.81
CA LEU A 338 8.72 6.35 5.25
C LEU A 338 10.04 5.66 5.62
N PHE A 339 9.97 4.58 6.39
CA PHE A 339 11.14 3.81 6.78
C PHE A 339 11.83 3.15 5.58
N ALA A 340 11.07 2.56 4.66
CA ALA A 340 11.62 1.96 3.46
C ALA A 340 12.31 2.98 2.56
N LEU A 341 11.73 4.17 2.38
CA LEU A 341 12.34 5.24 1.58
C LEU A 341 13.67 5.72 2.19
N GLY A 342 13.72 5.87 3.52
CA GLY A 342 14.97 6.16 4.22
C GLY A 342 16.03 5.09 3.98
N ASN A 343 15.64 3.81 3.97
CA ASN A 343 16.54 2.70 3.68
C ASN A 343 17.00 2.68 2.22
N GLU A 344 16.14 3.04 1.27
CA GLU A 344 16.50 3.18 -0.15
C GLU A 344 17.55 4.27 -0.37
N LEU A 345 17.39 5.44 0.28
CA LEU A 345 18.40 6.50 0.20
C LEU A 345 19.73 6.06 0.80
N ARG A 346 19.71 5.36 1.94
CA ARG A 346 20.93 4.79 2.52
C ARG A 346 21.65 3.85 1.54
N GLY A 347 20.89 3.04 0.81
CA GLY A 347 21.42 2.18 -0.24
C GLY A 347 22.13 2.95 -1.35
N LEU A 348 21.57 4.09 -1.76
CA LEU A 348 22.17 4.97 -2.79
C LEU A 348 23.47 5.63 -2.34
N LEU A 349 23.56 6.08 -1.08
CA LEU A 349 24.71 6.79 -0.55
C LEU A 349 25.94 5.88 -0.32
N GLY A 350 25.72 4.56 -0.23
CA GLY A 350 26.78 3.57 -0.05
C GLY A 350 27.50 3.69 1.28
N HIS A 351 28.79 3.25 1.33
CA HIS A 351 29.58 3.21 2.57
C HIS A 351 29.95 4.60 3.13
N LYS A 352 30.09 5.61 2.28
CA LYS A 352 30.54 6.96 2.68
C LYS A 352 29.47 7.79 3.42
N GLY A 353 28.21 7.38 3.38
CA GLY A 353 27.09 8.09 4.03
C GLY A 353 26.35 7.27 5.09
N SER A 354 26.77 6.04 5.36
CA SER A 354 26.00 5.07 6.14
C SER A 354 25.97 5.33 7.66
N ASP A 355 26.89 6.12 8.18
CA ASP A 355 27.01 6.35 9.63
C ASP A 355 26.21 7.58 10.12
N SER A 356 25.85 8.48 9.20
CA SER A 356 25.01 9.64 9.53
C SER A 356 23.54 9.35 9.23
N LEU A 357 22.67 9.53 10.23
CA LEU A 357 21.22 9.45 10.06
C LEU A 357 20.60 10.74 9.48
N VAL A 358 21.36 11.81 9.38
CA VAL A 358 20.87 13.13 8.93
C VAL A 358 20.31 13.10 7.50
N PRO A 359 21.00 12.54 6.47
CA PRO A 359 20.41 12.48 5.13
C PRO A 359 19.13 11.65 5.07
N ILE A 360 19.07 10.57 5.86
CA ILE A 360 17.89 9.70 5.94
C ILE A 360 16.71 10.48 6.51
N ARG A 361 16.89 11.22 7.59
CA ARG A 361 15.87 12.07 8.21
C ARG A 361 15.38 13.16 7.27
N ILE A 362 16.29 13.83 6.57
CA ILE A 362 15.93 14.84 5.56
C ILE A 362 15.04 14.20 4.47
N ALA A 363 15.38 13.02 3.96
CA ALA A 363 14.58 12.33 2.97
C ALA A 363 13.20 11.97 3.50
N ILE A 364 13.08 11.44 4.72
CA ILE A 364 11.81 11.10 5.36
C ILE A 364 10.94 12.36 5.52
N ILE A 365 11.51 13.45 6.02
CA ILE A 365 10.78 14.71 6.19
C ILE A 365 10.34 15.26 4.82
N SER A 366 11.26 15.29 3.83
CA SER A 366 10.94 15.76 2.47
C SER A 366 9.81 14.95 1.83
N PHE A 367 9.83 13.64 2.02
CA PHE A 367 8.79 12.74 1.52
C PHE A 367 7.45 12.96 2.24
N ALA A 368 7.47 13.11 3.57
CA ALA A 368 6.27 13.39 4.35
C ALA A 368 5.65 14.75 3.98
N VAL A 369 6.49 15.78 3.75
CA VAL A 369 6.03 17.10 3.26
C VAL A 369 5.45 16.99 1.85
N ALA A 370 6.10 16.26 0.94
CA ALA A 370 5.57 16.02 -0.41
C ALA A 370 4.21 15.30 -0.36
N ALA A 371 4.08 14.28 0.49
CA ALA A 371 2.82 13.56 0.69
C ALA A 371 1.73 14.45 1.31
N LEU A 372 2.08 15.31 2.27
CA LEU A 372 1.16 16.30 2.83
C LEU A 372 0.65 17.26 1.75
N LEU A 373 1.56 17.89 1.01
CA LEU A 373 1.18 18.80 -0.07
C LEU A 373 0.30 18.10 -1.11
N PHE A 374 0.68 16.89 -1.52
CA PHE A 374 -0.14 16.11 -2.45
C PHE A 374 -1.52 15.81 -1.86
N SER A 375 -1.63 15.47 -0.58
CA SER A 375 -2.91 15.17 0.09
C SER A 375 -3.87 16.36 0.12
N LEU A 376 -3.36 17.60 0.19
CA LEU A 376 -4.18 18.79 0.22
C LEU A 376 -4.85 19.10 -1.13
N PHE A 377 -4.23 18.69 -2.24
CA PHE A 377 -4.70 18.95 -3.60
C PHE A 377 -5.27 17.71 -4.29
N SER A 378 -5.16 16.53 -3.66
CA SER A 378 -5.63 15.28 -4.26
C SER A 378 -7.16 15.15 -4.17
N SER A 379 -7.70 14.30 -5.06
CA SER A 379 -9.11 13.92 -5.03
C SER A 379 -9.42 12.97 -3.86
N ASP A 380 -10.71 12.86 -3.52
CA ASP A 380 -11.18 11.91 -2.51
C ASP A 380 -11.34 10.47 -3.04
N GLN A 381 -10.97 10.23 -4.30
CA GLN A 381 -11.02 8.90 -4.93
C GLN A 381 -9.78 8.08 -4.55
N LEU A 382 -9.71 7.65 -3.31
CA LEU A 382 -8.53 7.02 -2.72
C LEU A 382 -8.05 5.78 -3.48
N VAL A 383 -8.97 4.98 -4.04
CA VAL A 383 -8.61 3.76 -4.80
C VAL A 383 -7.91 4.08 -6.12
N LEU A 384 -8.35 5.12 -6.83
CA LEU A 384 -7.70 5.52 -8.08
C LEU A 384 -6.31 6.12 -7.84
N LEU A 385 -6.13 6.86 -6.75
CA LEU A 385 -4.80 7.35 -6.33
C LEU A 385 -3.86 6.17 -5.98
N ALA A 386 -4.35 5.16 -5.25
CA ALA A 386 -3.58 3.95 -4.96
C ALA A 386 -3.18 3.22 -6.25
N ARG A 387 -4.11 3.11 -7.20
CA ARG A 387 -3.86 2.48 -8.49
C ARG A 387 -2.76 3.19 -9.30
N ILE A 388 -2.73 4.54 -9.30
CA ILE A 388 -1.65 5.32 -9.93
C ILE A 388 -0.31 4.98 -9.28
N SER A 389 -0.26 4.90 -7.96
CA SER A 389 0.94 4.49 -7.23
C SER A 389 1.41 3.10 -7.63
N PHE A 390 0.50 2.13 -7.70
CA PHE A 390 0.83 0.74 -8.07
C PHE A 390 1.30 0.65 -9.52
N ALA A 391 0.60 1.29 -10.45
CA ALA A 391 0.98 1.30 -11.87
C ALA A 391 2.34 1.97 -12.09
N GLY A 392 2.59 3.12 -11.45
CA GLY A 392 3.84 3.83 -11.59
C GLY A 392 5.05 3.08 -11.03
N THR A 393 4.92 2.46 -9.85
CA THR A 393 5.99 1.61 -9.31
C THR A 393 6.18 0.36 -10.17
N ALA A 394 5.12 -0.22 -10.75
CA ALA A 394 5.20 -1.40 -11.61
C ALA A 394 6.05 -1.18 -12.89
N MET A 395 6.22 0.08 -13.35
CA MET A 395 7.13 0.41 -14.45
C MET A 395 8.59 0.02 -14.13
N MET A 396 8.94 -0.12 -12.86
CA MET A 396 10.28 -0.56 -12.44
C MET A 396 10.43 -2.08 -12.41
N ALA A 397 9.36 -2.86 -12.57
CA ALA A 397 9.42 -4.32 -12.46
C ALA A 397 10.43 -4.98 -13.42
N PRO A 398 10.51 -4.63 -14.72
CA PRO A 398 11.50 -5.22 -15.62
C PRO A 398 12.94 -4.90 -15.19
N LEU A 399 13.21 -3.67 -14.75
CA LEU A 399 14.53 -3.28 -14.24
C LEU A 399 14.92 -4.12 -13.01
N VAL A 400 14.02 -4.27 -12.05
CA VAL A 400 14.25 -5.02 -10.81
C VAL A 400 14.44 -6.50 -11.08
N ILE A 401 13.51 -7.11 -11.84
CA ILE A 401 13.53 -8.54 -12.15
C ILE A 401 14.81 -8.92 -12.88
N LEU A 402 15.17 -8.18 -13.92
CA LEU A 402 16.38 -8.46 -14.69
C LEU A 402 17.65 -8.28 -13.85
N GLY A 403 17.71 -7.23 -13.03
CA GLY A 403 18.84 -7.01 -12.13
C GLY A 403 19.06 -8.18 -11.17
N ILE A 404 17.97 -8.77 -10.66
CA ILE A 404 18.04 -9.88 -9.70
C ILE A 404 18.32 -11.23 -10.37
N LEU A 405 17.75 -11.46 -11.55
CA LEU A 405 17.90 -12.75 -12.24
C LEU A 405 19.19 -12.87 -13.04
N SER A 406 19.77 -11.76 -13.48
CA SER A 406 20.95 -11.80 -14.35
C SER A 406 22.20 -12.18 -13.57
N LYS A 407 22.95 -13.16 -14.12
CA LYS A 407 24.27 -13.54 -13.59
C LYS A 407 25.40 -12.60 -14.06
N LYS A 408 25.18 -11.87 -15.15
CA LYS A 408 26.13 -10.91 -15.73
C LYS A 408 25.56 -9.49 -15.58
N PRO A 409 26.42 -8.46 -15.50
CA PRO A 409 25.95 -7.08 -15.49
C PRO A 409 25.10 -6.79 -16.73
N MET A 410 23.88 -6.29 -16.51
CA MET A 410 23.01 -5.83 -17.59
C MET A 410 23.48 -4.45 -18.03
N GLY A 411 23.57 -4.21 -19.33
CA GLY A 411 23.96 -2.88 -19.84
C GLY A 411 22.91 -1.80 -19.54
N ASN A 412 23.20 -0.59 -19.98
CA ASN A 412 22.41 0.61 -19.70
C ASN A 412 21.02 0.63 -20.37
N PHE A 413 20.77 -0.26 -21.32
CA PHE A 413 19.53 -0.27 -22.11
C PHE A 413 18.27 -0.27 -21.23
N MET A 414 18.19 -1.18 -20.26
CA MET A 414 17.01 -1.23 -19.36
C MET A 414 16.91 -0.04 -18.42
N ILE A 415 18.03 0.55 -18.04
CA ILE A 415 18.04 1.78 -17.23
C ILE A 415 17.38 2.91 -18.03
N VAL A 416 17.80 3.10 -19.29
CA VAL A 416 17.24 4.12 -20.17
C VAL A 416 15.77 3.86 -20.46
N MET A 417 15.41 2.64 -20.84
CA MET A 417 14.01 2.27 -21.10
C MET A 417 13.11 2.48 -19.89
N SER A 418 13.56 2.11 -18.70
CA SER A 418 12.79 2.34 -17.46
C SER A 418 12.65 3.83 -17.14
N GLY A 419 13.67 4.64 -17.39
CA GLY A 419 13.61 6.10 -17.25
C GLY A 419 12.63 6.74 -18.23
N LEU A 420 12.65 6.33 -19.49
CA LEU A 420 11.70 6.80 -20.52
C LEU A 420 10.26 6.37 -20.21
N GLY A 421 10.06 5.12 -19.79
CA GLY A 421 8.76 4.62 -19.37
C GLY A 421 8.19 5.36 -18.16
N LEU A 422 9.04 5.64 -17.17
CA LEU A 422 8.70 6.46 -16.01
C LEU A 422 8.25 7.86 -16.43
N ALA A 423 9.05 8.54 -17.27
CA ALA A 423 8.73 9.87 -17.77
C ALA A 423 7.43 9.89 -18.57
N ALA A 424 7.24 8.93 -19.47
CA ALA A 424 6.03 8.81 -20.28
C ALA A 424 4.78 8.59 -19.40
N PHE A 425 4.88 7.75 -18.37
CA PHE A 425 3.77 7.51 -17.45
C PHE A 425 3.45 8.77 -16.63
N VAL A 426 4.45 9.45 -16.07
CA VAL A 426 4.25 10.73 -15.35
C VAL A 426 3.58 11.78 -16.24
N LEU A 427 4.04 11.93 -17.49
CA LEU A 427 3.47 12.90 -18.43
C LEU A 427 2.03 12.53 -18.84
N SER A 428 1.71 11.23 -18.90
CA SER A 428 0.34 10.78 -19.16
C SER A 428 -0.59 11.05 -17.98
N GLU A 429 -0.14 10.78 -16.75
CA GLU A 429 -0.96 11.09 -15.55
C GLU A 429 -1.10 12.61 -15.32
N ALA A 430 -0.11 13.40 -15.75
CA ALA A 430 -0.19 14.86 -15.75
C ALA A 430 -1.08 15.44 -16.87
N GLY A 431 -1.65 14.61 -17.76
CA GLY A 431 -2.49 15.03 -18.88
C GLY A 431 -1.72 15.67 -20.07
N ILE A 432 -0.38 15.60 -20.05
CA ILE A 432 0.47 16.12 -21.15
C ILE A 432 0.52 15.12 -22.31
N LEU A 433 0.59 13.83 -22.00
CA LEU A 433 0.45 12.75 -22.98
C LEU A 433 -0.94 12.12 -22.88
N PRO A 434 -1.46 11.54 -23.99
CA PRO A 434 -2.74 10.83 -23.97
C PRO A 434 -2.73 9.68 -22.94
N GLN A 435 -3.88 9.45 -22.29
CA GLN A 435 -4.07 8.28 -21.41
C GLN A 435 -4.24 6.97 -22.17
N MET A 436 -4.38 7.05 -23.49
CA MET A 436 -4.50 5.91 -24.39
C MET A 436 -3.37 5.94 -25.44
N ALA A 437 -2.73 4.80 -25.65
CA ALA A 437 -1.77 4.56 -26.74
C ALA A 437 -2.44 3.68 -27.80
N GLY A 438 -3.09 4.31 -28.78
CA GLY A 438 -3.97 3.62 -29.71
C GLY A 438 -5.16 2.98 -28.97
N PRO A 439 -5.41 1.66 -29.13
CA PRO A 439 -6.50 0.98 -28.43
C PRO A 439 -6.19 0.63 -26.97
N PHE A 440 -4.94 0.80 -26.53
CA PHE A 440 -4.48 0.39 -25.20
C PHE A 440 -4.42 1.56 -24.23
N ARG A 441 -4.73 1.29 -22.96
CA ARG A 441 -4.42 2.22 -21.86
C ARG A 441 -2.91 2.42 -21.79
N MET A 442 -2.46 3.64 -21.49
CA MET A 442 -1.03 4.00 -21.48
C MET A 442 -0.25 3.16 -20.46
N ASP A 443 -0.80 2.91 -19.27
CA ASP A 443 -0.17 2.07 -18.25
C ASP A 443 0.06 0.62 -18.73
N LEU A 444 -0.94 0.02 -19.35
CA LEU A 444 -0.84 -1.33 -19.92
C LEU A 444 0.16 -1.37 -21.08
N PHE A 445 0.09 -0.40 -21.99
CA PHE A 445 1.03 -0.29 -23.10
C PHE A 445 2.48 -0.20 -22.63
N LEU A 446 2.76 0.70 -21.68
CA LEU A 446 4.11 0.87 -21.15
C LEU A 446 4.61 -0.39 -20.43
N MET A 447 3.77 -1.06 -19.63
CA MET A 447 4.14 -2.33 -18.99
C MET A 447 4.50 -3.41 -20.03
N ILE A 448 3.74 -3.52 -21.12
CA ILE A 448 4.03 -4.47 -22.21
C ILE A 448 5.36 -4.11 -22.88
N VAL A 449 5.55 -2.85 -23.28
CA VAL A 449 6.77 -2.39 -23.96
C VAL A 449 8.01 -2.60 -23.09
N LEU A 450 7.96 -2.22 -21.81
CA LEU A 450 9.07 -2.39 -20.88
C LEU A 450 9.38 -3.88 -20.62
N SER A 451 8.34 -4.71 -20.48
CA SER A 451 8.52 -6.14 -20.27
C SER A 451 9.10 -6.83 -21.52
N ALA A 452 8.59 -6.50 -22.71
CA ALA A 452 9.12 -7.02 -23.97
C ALA A 452 10.57 -6.58 -24.22
N SER A 453 10.89 -5.31 -23.95
CA SER A 453 12.25 -4.76 -24.03
C SER A 453 13.19 -5.47 -23.07
N GLY A 454 12.72 -5.73 -21.84
CA GLY A 454 13.47 -6.46 -20.83
C GLY A 454 13.76 -7.89 -21.24
N PHE A 455 12.74 -8.60 -21.70
CA PHE A 455 12.86 -9.97 -22.17
C PHE A 455 13.81 -10.08 -23.38
N GLY A 456 13.67 -9.22 -24.37
CA GLY A 456 14.56 -9.14 -25.52
C GLY A 456 16.01 -8.89 -25.12
N ASN A 457 16.26 -7.93 -24.24
CA ASN A 457 17.62 -7.64 -23.73
C ASN A 457 18.24 -8.83 -22.95
N TYR A 458 17.42 -9.55 -22.20
CA TYR A 458 17.88 -10.76 -21.50
C TYR A 458 18.30 -11.88 -22.45
N TRP A 459 17.51 -12.12 -23.50
CA TRP A 459 17.79 -13.15 -24.51
C TRP A 459 19.05 -12.84 -25.35
N LEU A 460 19.23 -11.59 -25.74
CA LEU A 460 20.40 -11.14 -26.51
C LEU A 460 21.73 -11.22 -25.73
N LYS A 461 21.66 -11.33 -24.40
CA LYS A 461 22.85 -11.40 -23.50
C LYS A 461 23.09 -12.78 -22.88
N LYS A 462 22.22 -13.73 -23.14
CA LYS A 462 22.35 -15.11 -22.70
C LYS A 462 23.29 -15.88 -23.64
#